data_94de156c088f57c81f750d9f340a1a08
#
_entry.id   94de156c088f57c81f750d9f340a1a08
#
_cell.length_a   1.000
_cell.length_b   1.000
_cell.length_c   1.000
_cell.angle_alpha   90.00
_cell.angle_beta   90.00
_cell.angle_gamma   90.00
#
_symmetry.space_group_name_H-M   'P 1'
#
loop_
_entity.id
_entity.type
_entity.pdbx_description
1 polymer ?
#
loop_
_entity_poly.entity_id
_entity_poly.type
_entity_poly.pdbx_seq_one_letter_code
_entity_poly.pdbx_strand_id
1 'polypeptide(L)'
;SYAAKIQRKLLKKQRVIEAASGRQKADLVLKNATYVNVFSNELLTCDIAVANGLIVGLGSYEGEVEYDMTGKIVCPGFVDAHIHLESSLVTPKEFVRATLPHGTTTVITDPHEITNVMGTDGIDYMFQATEGLPIDVRFMLPSCVPATPMDESGANLDYRAIDSFYDYPRVQGLAEMMNSYGVIHNDAEVVSKIVASQAHHKKIDGHAPGLQGKDLDTYVAAGVYSDHECATMEDALAKLQRGQFIMIREGTAARNLEALAPLLTPQYAERCMFCTDDKHPSDLLEKGHIDYIAREAINKYGVDPIIAVKAACHHASRYFLLNNRGAIAPGYLADFAVIDNFKDFNVEMVFKKGVLYWNNGELRDFEAPKIEEYLDKRAHDTFHVSTLTPDDFRDTRQRGVLGMVPGLSLIHISEP
;
A
#
# COMPACT_ATOMS: atom_id res chain seq x y z
N SER A 1 -6.81 1.11 33.77
CA SER A 1 -5.58 1.72 34.33
C SER A 1 -4.35 1.28 33.55
N TYR A 2 -3.25 2.00 33.69
CA TYR A 2 -1.95 1.65 33.10
C TYR A 2 -1.47 0.26 33.55
N ALA A 3 -1.62 -0.05 34.82
CA ALA A 3 -1.29 -1.37 35.37
C ALA A 3 -2.05 -2.51 34.71
N ALA A 4 -3.36 -2.35 34.45
CA ALA A 4 -4.14 -3.35 33.75
C ALA A 4 -3.71 -3.53 32.28
N LYS A 5 -3.24 -2.44 31.64
CA LYS A 5 -2.67 -2.50 30.29
C LYS A 5 -1.37 -3.31 30.28
N ILE A 6 -0.48 -3.06 31.25
CA ILE A 6 0.78 -3.81 31.40
C ILE A 6 0.50 -5.28 31.69
N GLN A 7 -0.42 -5.59 32.60
CA GLN A 7 -0.77 -6.97 32.89
C GLN A 7 -1.27 -7.74 31.68
N ARG A 8 -2.14 -7.13 30.87
CA ARG A 8 -2.59 -7.76 29.62
C ARG A 8 -1.46 -7.99 28.62
N LYS A 9 -0.54 -7.04 28.52
CA LYS A 9 0.66 -7.18 27.66
C LYS A 9 1.59 -8.27 28.15
N LEU A 10 1.75 -8.38 29.46
CA LEU A 10 2.55 -9.42 30.10
C LEU A 10 2.02 -10.81 29.74
N LEU A 11 0.71 -11.07 29.96
CA LEU A 11 0.09 -12.36 29.65
C LEU A 11 0.25 -12.73 28.18
N LYS A 12 0.06 -11.77 27.27
CA LYS A 12 0.28 -11.99 25.84
C LYS A 12 1.73 -12.34 25.52
N LYS A 13 2.68 -11.64 26.13
CA LYS A 13 4.11 -11.89 25.95
C LYS A 13 4.53 -13.25 26.50
N GLN A 14 4.02 -13.63 27.65
CA GLN A 14 4.26 -14.94 28.24
C GLN A 14 3.76 -16.07 27.34
N ARG A 15 2.56 -15.93 26.75
CA ARG A 15 2.04 -16.90 25.78
C ARG A 15 2.97 -17.06 24.58
N VAL A 16 3.45 -15.95 24.02
CA VAL A 16 4.41 -15.96 22.90
C VAL A 16 5.69 -16.69 23.29
N ILE A 17 6.24 -16.42 24.47
CA ILE A 17 7.46 -17.04 24.97
C ILE A 17 7.27 -18.56 25.17
N GLU A 18 6.16 -18.99 25.78
CA GLU A 18 5.87 -20.40 26.00
C GLU A 18 5.71 -21.18 24.68
N ALA A 19 5.05 -20.59 23.67
CA ALA A 19 4.92 -21.20 22.36
C ALA A 19 6.27 -21.23 21.61
N ALA A 20 7.02 -20.13 21.63
CA ALA A 20 8.32 -20.01 20.98
C ALA A 20 9.36 -20.99 21.52
N SER A 21 9.33 -21.25 22.81
CA SER A 21 10.24 -22.21 23.49
C SER A 21 9.83 -23.67 23.28
N GLY A 22 8.64 -23.92 22.75
CA GLY A 22 8.10 -25.28 22.58
C GLY A 22 7.54 -25.89 23.88
N ARG A 23 7.51 -25.16 25.00
CA ARG A 23 6.91 -25.65 26.26
C ARG A 23 5.40 -25.79 26.17
N GLN A 24 4.77 -25.01 25.29
CA GLN A 24 3.37 -25.13 24.93
C GLN A 24 3.21 -25.24 23.43
N LYS A 25 2.17 -25.91 22.96
CA LYS A 25 1.83 -25.93 21.54
C LYS A 25 1.53 -24.53 21.03
N ALA A 26 1.95 -24.25 19.81
CA ALA A 26 1.54 -23.05 19.09
C ALA A 26 0.05 -23.10 18.73
N ASP A 27 -0.54 -21.95 18.42
CA ASP A 27 -1.92 -21.90 17.93
C ASP A 27 -2.03 -22.51 16.53
N LEU A 28 -1.03 -22.24 15.70
CA LEU A 28 -0.95 -22.65 14.31
C LEU A 28 0.50 -22.98 13.97
N VAL A 29 0.71 -24.05 13.19
CA VAL A 29 2.02 -24.35 12.58
C VAL A 29 1.85 -24.63 11.10
N LEU A 30 2.65 -23.93 10.30
CA LEU A 30 2.84 -24.27 8.90
C LEU A 30 3.99 -25.29 8.84
N LYS A 31 3.66 -26.55 8.59
CA LYS A 31 4.60 -27.68 8.62
C LYS A 31 5.37 -27.78 7.30
N ASN A 32 6.66 -28.08 7.40
CA ASN A 32 7.51 -28.30 6.22
C ASN A 32 7.46 -27.14 5.23
N ALA A 33 7.47 -25.93 5.76
CA ALA A 33 7.32 -24.71 4.98
C ALA A 33 8.66 -24.27 4.36
N THR A 34 8.71 -24.23 3.03
CA THR A 34 9.76 -23.50 2.32
C THR A 34 9.32 -22.05 2.23
N TYR A 35 10.08 -21.16 2.82
CA TYR A 35 9.72 -19.75 2.90
C TYR A 35 10.83 -18.82 2.40
N VAL A 36 10.44 -17.63 1.95
CA VAL A 36 11.36 -16.59 1.54
C VAL A 36 11.89 -15.86 2.77
N ASN A 37 13.20 -16.00 3.02
CA ASN A 37 13.88 -15.21 4.03
C ASN A 37 14.39 -13.90 3.40
N VAL A 38 13.69 -12.82 3.69
CA VAL A 38 14.01 -11.49 3.12
C VAL A 38 15.27 -10.86 3.73
N PHE A 39 15.77 -11.40 4.84
CA PHE A 39 16.97 -10.89 5.50
C PHE A 39 18.26 -11.50 4.94
N SER A 40 18.20 -12.78 4.57
CA SER A 40 19.34 -13.52 4.03
C SER A 40 19.26 -13.77 2.52
N ASN A 41 18.17 -13.39 1.87
CA ASN A 41 17.93 -13.54 0.43
C ASN A 41 17.97 -15.00 -0.03
N GLU A 42 17.34 -15.89 0.71
CA GLU A 42 17.33 -17.32 0.40
C GLU A 42 16.00 -17.98 0.75
N LEU A 43 15.79 -19.17 0.20
CA LEU A 43 14.71 -20.06 0.61
C LEU A 43 15.19 -20.97 1.72
N LEU A 44 14.44 -21.02 2.82
CA LEU A 44 14.70 -21.92 3.95
C LEU A 44 13.49 -22.82 4.17
N THR A 45 13.71 -24.00 4.72
CA THR A 45 12.63 -24.96 5.00
C THR A 45 12.63 -25.32 6.47
N CYS A 46 11.50 -25.10 7.14
CA CYS A 46 11.25 -25.49 8.52
C CYS A 46 9.75 -25.39 8.82
N ASP A 47 9.35 -25.71 10.06
CA ASP A 47 8.02 -25.37 10.55
C ASP A 47 7.99 -23.89 10.95
N ILE A 48 6.88 -23.23 10.67
CA ILE A 48 6.62 -21.85 11.08
C ILE A 48 5.52 -21.87 12.14
N ALA A 49 5.88 -21.53 13.39
CA ALA A 49 4.96 -21.53 14.52
C ALA A 49 4.36 -20.15 14.75
N VAL A 50 3.07 -20.12 15.08
CA VAL A 50 2.29 -18.88 15.25
C VAL A 50 1.52 -18.96 16.59
N ALA A 51 1.57 -17.89 17.37
CA ALA A 51 0.75 -17.70 18.57
C ALA A 51 0.39 -16.22 18.73
N ASN A 52 -0.84 -15.95 19.17
CA ASN A 52 -1.36 -14.59 19.33
C ASN A 52 -1.23 -13.72 18.06
N GLY A 53 -1.37 -14.34 16.88
CA GLY A 53 -1.27 -13.65 15.61
C GLY A 53 0.16 -13.26 15.20
N LEU A 54 1.17 -13.71 15.95
CA LEU A 54 2.59 -13.45 15.67
C LEU A 54 3.30 -14.75 15.28
N ILE A 55 4.28 -14.63 14.41
CA ILE A 55 5.27 -15.69 14.19
C ILE A 55 6.10 -15.76 15.47
N VAL A 56 6.22 -16.95 16.06
CA VAL A 56 6.94 -17.15 17.31
C VAL A 56 8.18 -18.02 17.16
N GLY A 57 8.24 -18.86 16.12
CA GLY A 57 9.37 -19.75 15.93
C GLY A 57 9.52 -20.29 14.53
N LEU A 58 10.77 -20.59 14.18
CA LEU A 58 11.20 -21.23 12.94
C LEU A 58 12.03 -22.44 13.31
N GLY A 59 11.55 -23.66 13.03
CA GLY A 59 12.26 -24.87 13.39
C GLY A 59 11.35 -26.09 13.39
N SER A 60 11.30 -26.83 14.49
CA SER A 60 10.40 -27.97 14.67
C SER A 60 9.40 -27.66 15.76
N TYR A 61 8.14 -27.62 15.42
CA TYR A 61 7.05 -27.19 16.31
C TYR A 61 5.80 -28.04 16.17
N GLU A 62 5.00 -28.09 17.21
CA GLU A 62 3.66 -28.63 17.23
C GLU A 62 2.64 -27.50 17.46
N GLY A 63 1.50 -27.55 16.74
CA GLY A 63 0.41 -26.59 16.86
C GLY A 63 -0.93 -27.25 17.13
N GLU A 64 -1.87 -26.48 17.68
CA GLU A 64 -3.27 -26.91 17.81
C GLU A 64 -3.90 -27.15 16.41
N VAL A 65 -3.53 -26.32 15.46
CA VAL A 65 -3.88 -26.44 14.04
C VAL A 65 -2.59 -26.51 13.23
N GLU A 66 -2.49 -27.47 12.34
CA GLU A 66 -1.32 -27.67 11.49
C GLU A 66 -1.73 -27.78 10.03
N TYR A 67 -0.97 -27.11 9.13
CA TYR A 67 -1.12 -27.26 7.69
C TYR A 67 0.21 -27.70 7.09
N ASP A 68 0.17 -28.72 6.24
CA ASP A 68 1.35 -29.18 5.51
C ASP A 68 1.61 -28.29 4.29
N MET A 69 2.77 -27.66 4.26
CA MET A 69 3.21 -26.76 3.20
C MET A 69 4.20 -27.38 2.23
N THR A 70 4.35 -28.70 2.27
CA THR A 70 5.28 -29.42 1.37
C THR A 70 4.99 -29.08 -0.09
N GLY A 71 6.02 -28.69 -0.82
CA GLY A 71 5.92 -28.32 -2.24
C GLY A 71 5.40 -26.92 -2.52
N LYS A 72 5.10 -26.12 -1.48
CA LYS A 72 4.63 -24.74 -1.60
C LYS A 72 5.71 -23.77 -1.13
N ILE A 73 5.55 -22.50 -1.50
CA ILE A 73 6.43 -21.41 -1.03
C ILE A 73 5.60 -20.45 -0.18
N VAL A 74 6.07 -20.19 1.02
CA VAL A 74 5.44 -19.22 1.94
C VAL A 74 6.16 -17.88 1.80
N CYS A 75 5.41 -16.86 1.37
CA CYS A 75 5.87 -15.48 1.30
C CYS A 75 5.28 -14.69 2.47
N PRO A 76 5.94 -13.60 2.91
CA PRO A 76 5.25 -12.60 3.72
C PRO A 76 4.05 -12.06 2.95
N GLY A 77 2.99 -11.66 3.65
CA GLY A 77 1.85 -11.02 3.02
C GLY A 77 2.26 -9.79 2.21
N PHE A 78 1.65 -9.61 1.05
CA PHE A 78 2.02 -8.53 0.13
C PHE A 78 1.50 -7.18 0.59
N VAL A 79 2.24 -6.14 0.24
CA VAL A 79 1.97 -4.75 0.59
C VAL A 79 1.86 -3.92 -0.68
N ASP A 80 0.74 -3.21 -0.85
CA ASP A 80 0.63 -2.17 -1.87
C ASP A 80 1.11 -0.86 -1.28
N ALA A 81 2.20 -0.33 -1.82
CA ALA A 81 2.87 0.85 -1.26
C ALA A 81 2.13 2.17 -1.54
N HIS A 82 1.26 2.22 -2.52
CA HIS A 82 0.50 3.41 -2.89
C HIS A 82 -0.73 3.04 -3.70
N ILE A 83 -1.91 3.35 -3.18
CA ILE A 83 -3.19 3.08 -3.83
C ILE A 83 -4.23 4.13 -3.44
N HIS A 84 -5.17 4.37 -4.34
CA HIS A 84 -6.42 5.06 -4.08
C HIS A 84 -7.54 4.01 -4.10
N LEU A 85 -8.11 3.67 -2.93
CA LEU A 85 -9.18 2.67 -2.84
C LEU A 85 -10.41 3.05 -3.67
N GLU A 86 -10.66 4.35 -3.79
CA GLU A 86 -11.76 4.91 -4.57
C GLU A 86 -11.68 4.49 -6.03
N SER A 87 -10.48 4.38 -6.59
CA SER A 87 -10.24 3.98 -7.99
C SER A 87 -10.63 2.52 -8.28
N SER A 88 -10.81 1.71 -7.24
CA SER A 88 -11.34 0.35 -7.39
C SER A 88 -12.84 0.33 -7.72
N LEU A 89 -13.53 1.46 -7.58
CA LEU A 89 -14.96 1.66 -7.87
C LEU A 89 -15.89 0.75 -7.04
N VAL A 90 -15.39 0.21 -5.94
CA VAL A 90 -16.14 -0.64 -5.01
C VAL A 90 -15.91 -0.17 -3.57
N THR A 91 -16.74 -0.63 -2.65
CA THR A 91 -16.55 -0.33 -1.22
C THR A 91 -15.27 -0.97 -0.68
N PRO A 92 -14.71 -0.46 0.41
CA PRO A 92 -13.53 -1.06 1.03
C PRO A 92 -13.67 -2.55 1.36
N LYS A 93 -14.86 -3.00 1.80
CA LYS A 93 -15.13 -4.43 2.02
C LYS A 93 -14.96 -5.24 0.73
N GLU A 94 -15.55 -4.78 -0.37
CA GLU A 94 -15.45 -5.46 -1.66
C GLU A 94 -14.05 -5.40 -2.24
N PHE A 95 -13.34 -4.31 -2.01
CA PHE A 95 -11.92 -4.21 -2.36
C PHE A 95 -11.10 -5.31 -1.65
N VAL A 96 -11.32 -5.52 -0.37
CA VAL A 96 -10.64 -6.58 0.40
C VAL A 96 -11.03 -7.96 -0.12
N ARG A 97 -12.30 -8.19 -0.46
CA ARG A 97 -12.75 -9.44 -1.08
C ARG A 97 -12.04 -9.73 -2.40
N ALA A 98 -11.72 -8.69 -3.17
CA ALA A 98 -11.01 -8.83 -4.45
C ALA A 98 -9.51 -9.02 -4.29
N THR A 99 -8.87 -8.43 -3.28
CA THR A 99 -7.41 -8.36 -3.17
C THR A 99 -6.80 -9.34 -2.20
N LEU A 100 -7.48 -9.69 -1.11
CA LEU A 100 -6.97 -10.63 -0.13
C LEU A 100 -6.66 -12.01 -0.76
N PRO A 101 -7.51 -12.57 -1.65
CA PRO A 101 -7.18 -13.81 -2.36
C PRO A 101 -5.89 -13.76 -3.19
N HIS A 102 -5.42 -12.58 -3.51
CA HIS A 102 -4.15 -12.35 -4.21
C HIS A 102 -2.94 -12.19 -3.28
N GLY A 103 -3.12 -12.39 -1.99
CA GLY A 103 -2.02 -12.36 -1.02
C GLY A 103 -1.78 -11.00 -0.37
N THR A 104 -2.55 -9.98 -0.70
CA THR A 104 -2.41 -8.65 -0.10
C THR A 104 -2.90 -8.66 1.34
N THR A 105 -2.05 -8.19 2.26
CA THR A 105 -2.35 -8.12 3.70
C THR A 105 -2.23 -6.71 4.27
N THR A 106 -1.61 -5.80 3.54
CA THR A 106 -1.48 -4.38 3.90
C THR A 106 -1.56 -3.52 2.65
N VAL A 107 -2.26 -2.41 2.72
CA VAL A 107 -2.25 -1.36 1.70
C VAL A 107 -2.00 0.00 2.34
N ILE A 108 -1.31 0.87 1.60
CA ILE A 108 -1.06 2.26 2.00
C ILE A 108 -1.88 3.13 1.05
N THR A 109 -2.96 3.71 1.54
CA THR A 109 -3.90 4.45 0.71
C THR A 109 -3.87 5.94 0.95
N ASP A 110 -4.06 6.69 -0.11
CA ASP A 110 -4.31 8.13 -0.10
C ASP A 110 -5.77 8.38 -0.49
N PRO A 111 -6.64 8.79 0.44
CA PRO A 111 -8.05 8.98 0.16
C PRO A 111 -8.36 10.36 -0.44
N HIS A 112 -7.54 10.87 -1.36
CA HIS A 112 -7.67 12.23 -1.86
C HIS A 112 -8.91 12.44 -2.74
N GLU A 113 -9.40 11.41 -3.44
CA GLU A 113 -10.60 11.56 -4.28
C GLU A 113 -11.85 11.82 -3.43
N ILE A 114 -12.14 10.97 -2.44
CA ILE A 114 -13.28 11.21 -1.54
C ILE A 114 -13.09 12.50 -0.72
N THR A 115 -11.86 12.85 -0.42
CA THR A 115 -11.53 14.10 0.28
C THR A 115 -11.82 15.32 -0.60
N ASN A 116 -11.55 15.27 -1.89
CA ASN A 116 -11.96 16.30 -2.84
C ASN A 116 -13.49 16.48 -2.90
N VAL A 117 -14.25 15.43 -2.63
CA VAL A 117 -15.73 15.47 -2.63
C VAL A 117 -16.28 15.93 -1.27
N MET A 118 -15.77 15.39 -0.17
CA MET A 118 -16.37 15.52 1.17
C MET A 118 -15.50 16.28 2.17
N GLY A 119 -14.31 16.71 1.79
CA GLY A 119 -13.37 17.33 2.74
C GLY A 119 -12.89 16.32 3.79
N THR A 120 -12.68 16.79 5.00
CA THR A 120 -12.20 15.96 6.13
C THR A 120 -13.17 14.85 6.50
N ASP A 121 -14.46 15.01 6.24
CA ASP A 121 -15.45 13.93 6.43
C ASP A 121 -15.16 12.72 5.51
N GLY A 122 -14.57 12.96 4.35
CA GLY A 122 -14.11 11.89 3.46
C GLY A 122 -12.99 11.05 4.10
N ILE A 123 -12.07 11.69 4.80
CA ILE A 123 -11.02 11.01 5.57
C ILE A 123 -11.63 10.18 6.69
N ASP A 124 -12.51 10.76 7.49
CA ASP A 124 -13.20 10.07 8.59
C ASP A 124 -14.02 8.87 8.06
N TYR A 125 -14.72 9.07 6.94
CA TYR A 125 -15.47 7.99 6.29
C TYR A 125 -14.56 6.81 5.95
N MET A 126 -13.43 7.06 5.31
CA MET A 126 -12.50 6.01 4.91
C MET A 126 -11.85 5.32 6.12
N PHE A 127 -11.57 6.05 7.19
CA PHE A 127 -11.11 5.45 8.43
C PHE A 127 -12.14 4.43 8.97
N GLN A 128 -13.39 4.83 9.05
CA GLN A 128 -14.45 3.95 9.57
C GLN A 128 -14.78 2.81 8.61
N ALA A 129 -14.82 3.06 7.31
CA ALA A 129 -15.12 2.05 6.29
C ALA A 129 -14.06 0.96 6.17
N THR A 130 -12.88 1.17 6.72
CA THR A 130 -11.75 0.22 6.68
C THR A 130 -11.38 -0.36 8.03
N GLU A 131 -12.00 0.08 9.11
CA GLU A 131 -11.69 -0.37 10.47
C GLU A 131 -12.03 -1.84 10.67
N GLY A 132 -11.03 -2.64 11.08
CA GLY A 132 -11.23 -4.05 11.39
C GLY A 132 -11.41 -4.99 10.18
N LEU A 133 -11.22 -4.51 8.96
CA LEU A 133 -11.16 -5.39 7.79
C LEU A 133 -9.96 -6.36 7.90
N PRO A 134 -10.03 -7.56 7.26
CA PRO A 134 -8.97 -8.56 7.36
C PRO A 134 -7.71 -8.25 6.53
N ILE A 135 -7.48 -7.01 6.19
CA ILE A 135 -6.18 -6.46 5.78
C ILE A 135 -5.91 -5.17 6.55
N ASP A 136 -4.64 -4.82 6.70
CA ASP A 136 -4.29 -3.52 7.27
C ASP A 136 -4.40 -2.44 6.20
N VAL A 137 -5.33 -1.50 6.42
CA VAL A 137 -5.43 -0.30 5.60
C VAL A 137 -4.75 0.84 6.35
N ARG A 138 -3.62 1.30 5.84
CA ARG A 138 -2.84 2.41 6.38
C ARG A 138 -3.04 3.62 5.50
N PHE A 139 -2.97 4.81 6.09
CA PHE A 139 -3.34 6.06 5.43
C PHE A 139 -2.15 6.99 5.31
N MET A 140 -2.05 7.61 4.13
CA MET A 140 -1.33 8.85 3.93
C MET A 140 -2.36 9.98 3.82
N LEU A 141 -2.16 11.07 4.55
CA LEU A 141 -3.11 12.18 4.53
C LEU A 141 -3.01 12.96 3.21
N PRO A 142 -4.14 13.29 2.56
CA PRO A 142 -4.12 14.03 1.29
C PRO A 142 -3.36 15.34 1.40
N SER A 143 -2.38 15.53 0.52
CA SER A 143 -1.52 16.71 0.51
C SER A 143 -2.06 17.84 -0.36
N CYS A 144 -2.83 17.49 -1.38
CA CYS A 144 -3.25 18.39 -2.46
C CYS A 144 -4.75 18.25 -2.72
N VAL A 145 -5.55 19.00 -1.99
CA VAL A 145 -7.01 19.11 -2.15
C VAL A 145 -7.39 20.59 -2.22
N PRO A 146 -7.62 21.14 -3.42
CA PRO A 146 -7.42 20.54 -4.75
C PRO A 146 -5.94 20.31 -5.11
N ALA A 147 -5.70 19.58 -6.21
CA ALA A 147 -4.35 19.29 -6.69
C ALA A 147 -3.58 20.55 -7.09
N THR A 148 -4.26 21.48 -7.76
CA THR A 148 -3.73 22.80 -8.13
C THR A 148 -4.76 23.89 -7.85
N PRO A 149 -4.34 25.17 -7.77
CA PRO A 149 -5.29 26.29 -7.62
C PRO A 149 -6.27 26.47 -8.80
N MET A 150 -6.01 25.78 -9.91
CA MET A 150 -6.87 25.83 -11.11
C MET A 150 -7.94 24.74 -11.12
N ASP A 151 -7.83 23.76 -10.23
CA ASP A 151 -8.77 22.65 -10.16
C ASP A 151 -10.01 23.02 -9.35
N GLU A 152 -11.17 22.58 -9.82
CA GLU A 152 -12.40 22.61 -9.06
C GLU A 152 -12.44 21.47 -8.06
N SER A 153 -12.85 21.74 -6.83
CA SER A 153 -12.93 20.76 -5.77
C SER A 153 -14.09 21.07 -4.83
N GLY A 154 -14.65 20.05 -4.23
CA GLY A 154 -15.65 20.19 -3.16
C GLY A 154 -15.07 20.65 -1.83
N ALA A 155 -13.76 20.68 -1.68
CA ALA A 155 -13.07 21.12 -0.48
C ALA A 155 -11.71 21.76 -0.81
N ASN A 156 -11.21 22.54 0.14
CA ASN A 156 -9.86 23.09 0.08
C ASN A 156 -9.22 22.90 1.46
N LEU A 157 -8.18 22.08 1.54
CA LEU A 157 -7.54 21.71 2.79
C LEU A 157 -6.12 22.27 2.90
N ASP A 158 -5.90 23.10 3.93
CA ASP A 158 -4.57 23.51 4.37
C ASP A 158 -3.98 22.47 5.37
N TYR A 159 -2.77 22.73 5.87
CA TYR A 159 -2.14 21.82 6.82
C TYR A 159 -2.92 21.71 8.14
N ARG A 160 -3.62 22.78 8.57
CA ARG A 160 -4.40 22.79 9.82
C ARG A 160 -5.60 21.87 9.74
N ALA A 161 -6.22 21.77 8.57
CA ALA A 161 -7.39 20.91 8.35
C ALA A 161 -7.06 19.42 8.55
N ILE A 162 -5.83 19.01 8.26
CA ILE A 162 -5.41 17.60 8.35
C ILE A 162 -4.52 17.29 9.55
N ASP A 163 -4.02 18.29 10.26
CA ASP A 163 -3.00 18.12 11.31
C ASP A 163 -3.43 17.19 12.44
N SER A 164 -4.68 17.27 12.88
CA SER A 164 -5.22 16.42 13.95
C SER A 164 -5.29 14.94 13.58
N PHE A 165 -5.36 14.61 12.30
CA PHE A 165 -5.43 13.22 11.84
C PHE A 165 -4.11 12.47 11.98
N TYR A 166 -2.98 13.15 12.14
CA TYR A 166 -1.69 12.50 12.39
C TYR A 166 -1.66 11.67 13.69
N ASP A 167 -2.52 11.98 14.65
CA ASP A 167 -2.64 11.21 15.89
C ASP A 167 -3.38 9.86 15.70
N TYR A 168 -4.03 9.68 14.56
CA TYR A 168 -4.72 8.42 14.27
C TYR A 168 -3.70 7.30 13.99
N PRO A 169 -3.83 6.13 14.67
CA PRO A 169 -2.77 5.11 14.66
C PRO A 169 -2.43 4.53 13.28
N ARG A 170 -3.37 4.59 12.32
CA ARG A 170 -3.17 4.06 10.96
C ARG A 170 -2.67 5.11 9.98
N VAL A 171 -2.34 6.32 10.43
CA VAL A 171 -1.74 7.36 9.59
C VAL A 171 -0.22 7.23 9.57
N GLN A 172 0.35 7.10 8.38
CA GLN A 172 1.78 6.90 8.15
C GLN A 172 2.50 8.16 7.70
N GLY A 173 1.79 9.13 7.16
CA GLY A 173 2.40 10.37 6.67
C GLY A 173 1.50 11.24 5.83
N LEU A 174 2.13 12.12 5.08
CA LEU A 174 1.54 12.98 4.06
C LEU A 174 1.61 12.26 2.71
N ALA A 175 0.48 12.19 2.03
CA ALA A 175 0.37 11.56 0.72
C ALA A 175 1.12 12.34 -0.36
N GLU A 176 1.16 11.75 -1.53
CA GLU A 176 1.84 12.27 -2.72
C GLU A 176 1.77 13.79 -2.88
N MET A 177 2.93 14.43 -2.82
CA MET A 177 3.06 15.87 -2.98
C MET A 177 3.02 16.22 -4.47
N MET A 178 1.82 16.30 -5.02
CA MET A 178 1.59 16.58 -6.45
C MET A 178 1.96 18.02 -6.84
N ASN A 179 1.89 18.97 -5.92
CA ASN A 179 2.23 20.36 -6.17
C ASN A 179 3.76 20.58 -6.07
N SER A 180 4.50 19.95 -6.96
CA SER A 180 5.96 20.10 -7.04
C SER A 180 6.36 21.56 -7.36
N TYR A 181 5.56 22.25 -8.16
CA TYR A 181 5.78 23.66 -8.47
C TYR A 181 5.75 24.52 -7.19
N GLY A 182 4.77 24.30 -6.33
CA GLY A 182 4.68 25.02 -5.05
C GLY A 182 5.86 24.74 -4.12
N VAL A 183 6.35 23.49 -4.09
CA VAL A 183 7.56 23.15 -3.32
C VAL A 183 8.78 23.88 -3.87
N ILE A 184 9.03 23.82 -5.16
CA ILE A 184 10.20 24.40 -5.83
C ILE A 184 10.20 25.92 -5.69
N HIS A 185 9.03 26.56 -5.75
CA HIS A 185 8.89 28.02 -5.63
C HIS A 185 8.63 28.50 -4.21
N ASN A 186 8.81 27.61 -3.22
CA ASN A 186 8.70 27.96 -1.80
C ASN A 186 7.34 28.55 -1.40
N ASP A 187 6.26 27.97 -1.92
CA ASP A 187 4.91 28.33 -1.51
C ASP A 187 4.69 27.95 -0.05
N ALA A 188 4.34 28.94 0.78
CA ALA A 188 4.24 28.77 2.23
C ALA A 188 3.17 27.74 2.64
N GLU A 189 2.03 27.69 1.93
CA GLU A 189 0.97 26.72 2.23
C GLU A 189 1.39 25.28 1.91
N VAL A 190 2.04 25.10 0.78
CA VAL A 190 2.54 23.78 0.36
C VAL A 190 3.64 23.31 1.31
N VAL A 191 4.62 24.16 1.60
CA VAL A 191 5.74 23.84 2.49
C VAL A 191 5.27 23.58 3.92
N SER A 192 4.23 24.30 4.38
CA SER A 192 3.64 24.07 5.72
C SER A 192 3.11 22.66 5.90
N LYS A 193 2.55 22.03 4.86
CA LYS A 193 2.09 20.63 4.91
C LYS A 193 3.24 19.66 5.13
N ILE A 194 4.37 19.90 4.47
CA ILE A 194 5.60 19.10 4.64
C ILE A 194 6.14 19.26 6.06
N VAL A 195 6.26 20.49 6.54
CA VAL A 195 6.75 20.79 7.89
C VAL A 195 5.87 20.17 8.97
N ALA A 196 4.55 20.23 8.82
CA ALA A 196 3.60 19.62 9.76
C ALA A 196 3.78 18.09 9.82
N SER A 197 3.94 17.42 8.70
CA SER A 197 4.21 15.98 8.67
C SER A 197 5.54 15.63 9.34
N GLN A 198 6.58 16.41 9.08
CA GLN A 198 7.89 16.25 9.74
C GLN A 198 7.81 16.47 11.24
N ALA A 199 7.03 17.45 11.71
CA ALA A 199 6.81 17.70 13.14
C ALA A 199 6.14 16.50 13.85
N HIS A 200 5.33 15.72 13.14
CA HIS A 200 4.75 14.48 13.63
C HIS A 200 5.64 13.24 13.39
N HIS A 201 6.87 13.43 12.91
CA HIS A 201 7.80 12.35 12.57
C HIS A 201 7.24 11.35 11.54
N LYS A 202 6.51 11.86 10.56
CA LYS A 202 5.86 11.05 9.53
C LYS A 202 6.51 11.23 8.16
N LYS A 203 6.29 10.26 7.27
CA LYS A 203 6.79 10.28 5.89
C LYS A 203 6.05 11.31 5.04
N ILE A 204 6.69 11.74 3.96
CA ILE A 204 6.08 12.54 2.90
C ILE A 204 6.35 11.80 1.58
N ASP A 205 5.28 11.36 0.93
CA ASP A 205 5.37 10.74 -0.38
C ASP A 205 5.39 11.76 -1.50
N GLY A 206 5.95 11.37 -2.63
CA GLY A 206 6.14 12.23 -3.77
C GLY A 206 5.28 11.89 -4.98
N HIS A 207 5.27 12.84 -5.89
CA HIS A 207 4.62 12.78 -7.19
C HIS A 207 5.24 13.87 -8.06
N ALA A 208 6.30 13.52 -8.77
CA ALA A 208 7.13 14.51 -9.44
C ALA A 208 7.67 14.01 -10.79
N PRO A 209 6.77 13.74 -11.76
CA PRO A 209 7.21 13.26 -13.07
C PRO A 209 8.12 14.25 -13.73
N GLY A 210 9.23 13.77 -14.29
CA GLY A 210 10.14 14.56 -15.10
C GLY A 210 10.98 15.60 -14.37
N LEU A 211 10.93 15.69 -13.04
CA LEU A 211 11.80 16.59 -12.28
C LEU A 211 13.26 16.14 -12.38
N GLN A 212 14.14 17.08 -12.69
CA GLN A 212 15.58 16.84 -12.84
C GLN A 212 16.40 17.99 -12.28
N GLY A 213 17.71 17.77 -12.10
CA GLY A 213 18.66 18.80 -11.72
C GLY A 213 18.29 19.51 -10.41
N LYS A 214 18.40 20.83 -10.39
CA LYS A 214 18.14 21.64 -9.20
C LYS A 214 16.70 21.59 -8.72
N ASP A 215 15.74 21.42 -9.62
CA ASP A 215 14.34 21.29 -9.26
C ASP A 215 14.10 19.98 -8.49
N LEU A 216 14.69 18.89 -8.93
CA LEU A 216 14.67 17.62 -8.20
C LEU A 216 15.39 17.74 -6.86
N ASP A 217 16.58 18.35 -6.83
CA ASP A 217 17.33 18.58 -5.59
C ASP A 217 16.47 19.37 -4.58
N THR A 218 15.79 20.41 -5.03
CA THR A 218 14.92 21.23 -4.20
C THR A 218 13.75 20.43 -3.63
N TYR A 219 13.09 19.65 -4.46
CA TYR A 219 11.97 18.82 -4.07
C TYR A 219 12.38 17.76 -3.03
N VAL A 220 13.51 17.09 -3.23
CA VAL A 220 14.05 16.10 -2.29
C VAL A 220 14.54 16.78 -1.00
N ALA A 221 15.23 17.91 -1.11
CA ALA A 221 15.72 18.68 0.04
C ALA A 221 14.58 19.20 0.94
N ALA A 222 13.41 19.45 0.37
CA ALA A 222 12.23 19.83 1.13
C ALA A 222 11.70 18.70 2.02
N GLY A 223 12.10 17.45 1.79
CA GLY A 223 11.77 16.30 2.62
C GLY A 223 10.84 15.29 1.97
N VAL A 224 10.72 15.26 0.65
CA VAL A 224 9.93 14.28 -0.08
C VAL A 224 10.76 13.02 -0.31
N TYR A 225 10.28 11.87 0.20
CA TYR A 225 11.08 10.64 0.32
C TYR A 225 10.89 9.63 -0.80
N SER A 226 9.86 9.77 -1.64
CA SER A 226 9.51 8.77 -2.65
C SER A 226 8.97 9.40 -3.93
N ASP A 227 8.88 8.59 -4.97
CA ASP A 227 8.12 8.90 -6.18
C ASP A 227 7.54 7.62 -6.81
N HIS A 228 6.37 7.74 -7.44
CA HIS A 228 5.69 6.67 -8.16
C HIS A 228 5.38 7.06 -9.62
N GLU A 229 5.87 8.21 -10.07
CA GLU A 229 5.60 8.76 -11.40
C GLU A 229 6.79 8.62 -12.37
N CYS A 230 7.76 7.77 -12.05
CA CYS A 230 8.88 7.53 -12.95
C CYS A 230 8.44 6.70 -14.17
N ALA A 231 8.53 7.28 -15.36
CA ALA A 231 8.21 6.62 -16.61
C ALA A 231 9.44 6.08 -17.36
N THR A 232 10.65 6.46 -16.93
CA THR A 232 11.93 6.05 -17.56
C THR A 232 12.95 5.67 -16.50
N MET A 233 13.91 4.84 -16.90
CA MET A 233 15.07 4.50 -16.05
C MET A 233 15.89 5.73 -15.67
N GLU A 234 16.08 6.68 -16.59
CA GLU A 234 16.82 7.92 -16.33
C GLU A 234 16.18 8.72 -15.19
N ASP A 235 14.88 8.92 -15.27
CA ASP A 235 14.10 9.62 -14.23
C ASP A 235 14.20 8.88 -12.88
N ALA A 236 14.00 7.59 -12.88
CA ALA A 236 14.08 6.78 -11.68
C ALA A 236 15.48 6.76 -11.05
N LEU A 237 16.53 6.61 -11.84
CA LEU A 237 17.92 6.63 -11.36
C LEU A 237 18.30 7.98 -10.77
N ALA A 238 17.90 9.09 -11.38
CA ALA A 238 18.16 10.43 -10.86
C ALA A 238 17.58 10.61 -9.45
N LYS A 239 16.38 10.09 -9.21
CA LYS A 239 15.69 10.13 -7.91
C LYS A 239 16.31 9.15 -6.91
N LEU A 240 16.56 7.91 -7.33
CA LEU A 240 17.17 6.88 -6.48
C LEU A 240 18.57 7.31 -6.01
N GLN A 241 19.39 7.88 -6.88
CA GLN A 241 20.72 8.39 -6.55
C GLN A 241 20.70 9.55 -5.56
N ARG A 242 19.55 10.24 -5.42
CA ARG A 242 19.31 11.27 -4.41
C ARG A 242 18.66 10.72 -3.14
N GLY A 243 18.54 9.40 -3.02
CA GLY A 243 18.03 8.74 -1.83
C GLY A 243 16.52 8.57 -1.78
N GLN A 244 15.78 8.94 -2.83
CA GLN A 244 14.35 8.64 -2.87
C GLN A 244 14.09 7.14 -3.05
N PHE A 245 12.99 6.68 -2.48
CA PHE A 245 12.42 5.37 -2.77
C PHE A 245 11.61 5.44 -4.06
N ILE A 246 11.67 4.39 -4.85
CA ILE A 246 10.94 4.27 -6.11
C ILE A 246 9.82 3.27 -5.94
N MET A 247 8.59 3.75 -6.03
CA MET A 247 7.39 2.92 -6.08
C MET A 247 7.11 2.58 -7.55
N ILE A 248 7.34 1.33 -7.91
CA ILE A 248 7.10 0.83 -9.27
C ILE A 248 5.61 0.57 -9.40
N ARG A 249 4.96 1.38 -10.20
CA ARG A 249 3.51 1.37 -10.37
C ARG A 249 3.08 0.50 -11.54
N GLU A 250 2.07 -0.34 -11.28
CA GLU A 250 1.42 -1.13 -12.31
C GLU A 250 -0.10 -1.13 -12.06
N GLY A 251 -0.73 -0.04 -12.42
CA GLY A 251 -2.17 0.19 -12.33
C GLY A 251 -2.93 -0.28 -13.57
N THR A 252 -4.17 0.19 -13.73
CA THR A 252 -4.97 -0.10 -14.93
C THR A 252 -4.48 0.70 -16.11
N ALA A 253 -4.29 2.01 -15.97
CA ALA A 253 -3.86 2.92 -17.05
C ALA A 253 -2.36 3.24 -16.97
N ALA A 254 -1.88 3.65 -15.80
CA ALA A 254 -0.49 3.99 -15.58
C ALA A 254 0.33 2.76 -15.21
N ARG A 255 1.24 2.34 -16.09
CA ARG A 255 2.02 1.11 -16.01
C ARG A 255 3.48 1.42 -16.26
N ASN A 256 4.31 1.19 -15.23
CA ASN A 256 5.72 1.54 -15.28
C ASN A 256 6.67 0.34 -15.05
N LEU A 257 6.13 -0.86 -14.85
CA LEU A 257 6.95 -2.05 -14.58
C LEU A 257 7.93 -2.33 -15.74
N GLU A 258 7.47 -2.26 -17.00
CA GLU A 258 8.32 -2.50 -18.16
C GLU A 258 9.54 -1.58 -18.16
N ALA A 259 9.33 -0.28 -17.94
CA ALA A 259 10.40 0.71 -17.92
C ALA A 259 11.33 0.56 -16.72
N LEU A 260 10.82 0.15 -15.57
CA LEU A 260 11.53 0.17 -14.30
C LEU A 260 11.99 -1.20 -13.80
N ALA A 261 11.60 -2.29 -14.44
CA ALA A 261 12.09 -3.63 -14.10
C ALA A 261 13.62 -3.73 -14.04
N PRO A 262 14.39 -3.02 -14.87
CA PRO A 262 15.87 -3.00 -14.76
C PRO A 262 16.41 -2.46 -13.42
N LEU A 263 15.60 -1.77 -12.61
CA LEU A 263 15.97 -1.39 -11.23
C LEU A 263 15.96 -2.58 -10.26
N LEU A 264 15.26 -3.65 -10.60
CA LEU A 264 15.09 -4.81 -9.72
C LEU A 264 16.28 -5.76 -9.82
N THR A 265 17.44 -5.23 -9.44
CA THR A 265 18.73 -5.91 -9.38
C THR A 265 19.32 -5.76 -7.98
N PRO A 266 20.30 -6.57 -7.58
CA PRO A 266 20.98 -6.40 -6.29
C PRO A 266 21.54 -4.99 -6.05
N GLN A 267 21.90 -4.28 -7.11
CA GLN A 267 22.45 -2.93 -7.01
C GLN A 267 21.40 -1.88 -6.64
N TYR A 268 20.19 -1.97 -7.17
CA TYR A 268 19.19 -0.89 -7.10
C TYR A 268 17.91 -1.25 -6.36
N ALA A 269 17.60 -2.54 -6.18
CA ALA A 269 16.30 -2.97 -5.73
C ALA A 269 15.95 -2.58 -4.29
N GLU A 270 16.92 -2.32 -3.43
CA GLU A 270 16.69 -2.12 -2.00
C GLU A 270 15.71 -0.98 -1.69
N ARG A 271 15.67 0.05 -2.56
CA ARG A 271 14.76 1.18 -2.42
C ARG A 271 13.57 1.14 -3.39
N CYS A 272 13.30 -0.02 -3.99
CA CYS A 272 12.18 -0.22 -4.90
C CYS A 272 11.08 -1.02 -4.24
N MET A 273 9.83 -0.63 -4.47
CA MET A 273 8.65 -1.32 -3.97
C MET A 273 7.51 -1.25 -5.00
N PHE A 274 6.58 -2.19 -4.92
CA PHE A 274 5.45 -2.25 -5.84
C PHE A 274 4.25 -1.48 -5.33
N CYS A 275 3.52 -0.87 -6.26
CA CYS A 275 2.25 -0.23 -6.00
C CYS A 275 1.31 -0.33 -7.21
N THR A 276 0.04 -0.03 -7.01
CA THR A 276 -0.95 -0.03 -8.10
C THR A 276 -1.45 1.36 -8.45
N ASP A 277 -1.42 2.31 -7.53
CA ASP A 277 -1.99 3.66 -7.70
C ASP A 277 -3.49 3.57 -7.97
N ASP A 278 -3.90 3.52 -9.24
CA ASP A 278 -5.29 3.38 -9.69
C ASP A 278 -5.49 2.02 -10.36
N LYS A 279 -6.29 1.15 -9.74
CA LYS A 279 -6.58 -0.17 -10.31
C LYS A 279 -8.07 -0.48 -10.27
N HIS A 280 -8.64 -0.78 -11.43
CA HIS A 280 -10.06 -1.05 -11.60
C HIS A 280 -10.43 -2.47 -11.15
N PRO A 281 -11.69 -2.71 -10.78
CA PRO A 281 -12.11 -3.98 -10.19
C PRO A 281 -11.97 -5.16 -11.16
N SER A 282 -12.19 -4.97 -12.45
CA SER A 282 -11.98 -6.02 -13.45
C SER A 282 -10.53 -6.51 -13.48
N ASP A 283 -9.56 -5.59 -13.45
CA ASP A 283 -8.14 -5.93 -13.42
C ASP A 283 -7.76 -6.65 -12.12
N LEU A 284 -8.33 -6.22 -10.98
CA LEU A 284 -8.10 -6.91 -9.69
C LEU A 284 -8.59 -8.35 -9.72
N LEU A 285 -9.76 -8.59 -10.33
CA LEU A 285 -10.35 -9.93 -10.41
C LEU A 285 -9.67 -10.82 -11.45
N GLU A 286 -9.35 -10.27 -12.63
CA GLU A 286 -8.84 -11.06 -13.76
C GLU A 286 -7.32 -11.26 -13.71
N LYS A 287 -6.57 -10.23 -13.33
CA LYS A 287 -5.11 -10.24 -13.34
C LYS A 287 -4.49 -10.46 -11.97
N GLY A 288 -5.07 -9.88 -10.95
CA GLY A 288 -4.57 -9.87 -9.58
C GLY A 288 -4.16 -8.50 -9.09
N HIS A 289 -3.39 -8.46 -8.02
CA HIS A 289 -2.97 -7.26 -7.33
C HIS A 289 -1.43 -7.17 -7.30
N ILE A 290 -0.80 -7.15 -6.14
CA ILE A 290 0.67 -7.14 -6.04
C ILE A 290 1.29 -8.48 -6.53
N ASP A 291 0.59 -9.58 -6.37
CA ASP A 291 0.99 -10.89 -6.92
C ASP A 291 1.16 -10.85 -8.44
N TYR A 292 0.28 -10.16 -9.14
CA TYR A 292 0.39 -9.94 -10.58
C TYR A 292 1.67 -9.22 -10.95
N ILE A 293 2.03 -8.16 -10.22
CA ILE A 293 3.25 -7.39 -10.47
C ILE A 293 4.49 -8.26 -10.25
N ALA A 294 4.54 -9.01 -9.15
CA ALA A 294 5.63 -9.93 -8.87
C ALA A 294 5.77 -11.01 -9.95
N ARG A 295 4.67 -11.62 -10.38
CA ARG A 295 4.64 -12.63 -11.44
C ARG A 295 5.15 -12.08 -12.76
N GLU A 296 4.69 -10.90 -13.18
CA GLU A 296 5.16 -10.24 -14.40
C GLU A 296 6.65 -9.89 -14.30
N ALA A 297 7.10 -9.37 -13.17
CA ALA A 297 8.51 -9.05 -12.94
C ALA A 297 9.41 -10.30 -13.14
N ILE A 298 9.00 -11.43 -12.58
CA ILE A 298 9.74 -12.69 -12.68
C ILE A 298 9.71 -13.24 -14.10
N ASN A 299 8.51 -13.42 -14.66
CA ASN A 299 8.33 -14.16 -15.91
C ASN A 299 8.61 -13.35 -17.17
N LYS A 300 8.23 -12.08 -17.17
CA LYS A 300 8.35 -11.23 -18.36
C LYS A 300 9.67 -10.47 -18.40
N TYR A 301 10.18 -10.08 -17.23
CA TYR A 301 11.36 -9.24 -17.15
C TYR A 301 12.56 -9.93 -16.50
N GLY A 302 12.45 -11.21 -16.15
CA GLY A 302 13.58 -12.01 -15.64
C GLY A 302 14.12 -11.57 -14.29
N VAL A 303 13.31 -10.92 -13.48
CA VAL A 303 13.69 -10.49 -12.13
C VAL A 303 13.90 -11.70 -11.23
N ASP A 304 14.94 -11.67 -10.39
CA ASP A 304 15.14 -12.69 -9.37
C ASP A 304 13.90 -12.80 -8.48
N PRO A 305 13.35 -14.02 -8.27
CA PRO A 305 12.12 -14.19 -7.50
C PRO A 305 12.18 -13.63 -6.08
N ILE A 306 13.31 -13.74 -5.41
CA ILE A 306 13.46 -13.21 -4.05
C ILE A 306 13.45 -11.69 -4.06
N ILE A 307 14.09 -11.07 -5.04
CA ILE A 307 14.03 -9.60 -5.23
C ILE A 307 12.59 -9.16 -5.48
N ALA A 308 11.85 -9.86 -6.33
CA ALA A 308 10.45 -9.54 -6.61
C ALA A 308 9.57 -9.65 -5.35
N VAL A 309 9.73 -10.70 -4.55
CA VAL A 309 9.00 -10.86 -3.28
C VAL A 309 9.38 -9.75 -2.29
N LYS A 310 10.65 -9.40 -2.19
CA LYS A 310 11.09 -8.29 -1.31
C LYS A 310 10.46 -6.95 -1.72
N ALA A 311 10.40 -6.66 -2.99
CA ALA A 311 9.73 -5.46 -3.52
C ALA A 311 8.21 -5.51 -3.30
N ALA A 312 7.62 -6.71 -3.21
CA ALA A 312 6.19 -6.91 -2.96
C ALA A 312 5.79 -6.75 -1.49
N CYS A 313 6.72 -6.74 -0.54
CA CYS A 313 6.36 -6.71 0.89
C CYS A 313 7.40 -6.01 1.78
N HIS A 314 8.63 -6.46 1.78
CA HIS A 314 9.64 -6.06 2.76
C HIS A 314 10.07 -4.59 2.62
N HIS A 315 10.34 -4.15 1.42
CA HIS A 315 10.84 -2.80 1.17
C HIS A 315 9.81 -1.72 1.53
N ALA A 316 8.53 -1.93 1.19
CA ALA A 316 7.44 -1.05 1.60
C ALA A 316 7.27 -1.00 3.12
N SER A 317 7.34 -2.16 3.78
CA SER A 317 7.22 -2.24 5.24
C SER A 317 8.36 -1.47 5.94
N ARG A 318 9.58 -1.57 5.45
CA ARG A 318 10.71 -0.79 5.97
C ARG A 318 10.54 0.70 5.74
N TYR A 319 10.16 1.09 4.54
CA TYR A 319 9.95 2.50 4.19
C TYR A 319 8.93 3.18 5.11
N PHE A 320 7.78 2.54 5.34
CA PHE A 320 6.73 3.08 6.20
C PHE A 320 6.95 2.80 7.69
N LEU A 321 8.11 2.24 8.08
CA LEU A 321 8.46 1.89 9.46
C LEU A 321 7.45 0.94 10.11
N LEU A 322 6.87 0.05 9.34
CA LEU A 322 6.01 -1.03 9.78
C LEU A 322 6.89 -2.25 10.15
N ASN A 323 7.60 -2.16 11.27
CA ASN A 323 8.71 -3.04 11.62
C ASN A 323 8.31 -4.46 12.03
N ASN A 324 7.03 -4.80 12.00
CA ASN A 324 6.51 -6.11 12.41
C ASN A 324 5.81 -6.86 11.27
N ARG A 325 6.04 -6.47 10.03
CA ARG A 325 5.46 -7.14 8.84
C ARG A 325 6.41 -7.08 7.65
N GLY A 326 6.07 -7.77 6.56
CA GLY A 326 6.90 -7.84 5.37
C GLY A 326 8.11 -8.77 5.49
N ALA A 327 8.12 -9.64 6.50
CA ALA A 327 9.14 -10.66 6.71
C ALA A 327 8.56 -11.85 7.48
N ILE A 328 9.20 -12.99 7.37
CA ILE A 328 8.90 -14.20 8.14
C ILE A 328 10.01 -14.38 9.17
N ALA A 329 9.73 -13.96 10.40
CA ALA A 329 10.68 -14.06 11.51
C ALA A 329 9.93 -13.99 12.85
N PRO A 330 10.49 -14.51 13.93
CA PRO A 330 9.89 -14.39 15.25
C PRO A 330 9.61 -12.93 15.63
N GLY A 331 8.41 -12.67 16.14
CA GLY A 331 7.95 -11.34 16.53
C GLY A 331 7.21 -10.56 15.44
N TYR A 332 7.24 -11.03 14.19
CA TYR A 332 6.49 -10.44 13.09
C TYR A 332 5.04 -10.93 13.06
N LEU A 333 4.16 -10.12 12.48
CA LEU A 333 2.77 -10.54 12.24
C LEU A 333 2.74 -11.80 11.37
N ALA A 334 1.86 -12.73 11.71
CA ALA A 334 1.63 -13.94 10.93
C ALA A 334 0.74 -13.65 9.71
N ASP A 335 1.26 -12.83 8.82
CA ASP A 335 0.68 -12.48 7.53
C ASP A 335 1.42 -13.26 6.45
N PHE A 336 0.75 -14.22 5.81
CA PHE A 336 1.37 -15.10 4.82
C PHE A 336 0.58 -15.11 3.52
N ALA A 337 1.31 -15.09 2.41
CA ALA A 337 0.82 -15.46 1.10
C ALA A 337 1.52 -16.77 0.67
N VAL A 338 0.77 -17.86 0.60
CA VAL A 338 1.29 -19.15 0.20
C VAL A 338 1.07 -19.34 -1.30
N ILE A 339 2.16 -19.50 -2.04
CA ILE A 339 2.12 -19.71 -3.50
C ILE A 339 2.55 -21.12 -3.87
N ASP A 340 2.13 -21.56 -5.06
CA ASP A 340 2.49 -22.86 -5.62
C ASP A 340 3.96 -22.93 -6.05
N ASN A 341 4.42 -21.96 -6.79
CA ASN A 341 5.80 -21.82 -7.27
C ASN A 341 6.03 -20.38 -7.79
N PHE A 342 7.28 -20.03 -8.04
CA PHE A 342 7.61 -18.68 -8.52
C PHE A 342 7.22 -18.41 -9.97
N LYS A 343 7.11 -19.46 -10.81
CA LYS A 343 6.76 -19.29 -12.22
C LYS A 343 5.28 -18.94 -12.38
N ASP A 344 4.40 -19.79 -11.86
CA ASP A 344 2.96 -19.59 -11.98
C ASP A 344 2.45 -18.56 -10.99
N PHE A 345 3.09 -18.47 -9.83
CA PHE A 345 2.82 -17.51 -8.77
C PHE A 345 1.33 -17.44 -8.39
N ASN A 346 0.70 -18.62 -8.27
CA ASN A 346 -0.69 -18.72 -7.84
C ASN A 346 -0.75 -18.68 -6.32
N VAL A 347 -1.50 -17.74 -5.78
CA VAL A 347 -1.75 -17.65 -4.35
C VAL A 347 -2.85 -18.64 -3.98
N GLU A 348 -2.48 -19.66 -3.22
CA GLU A 348 -3.38 -20.76 -2.81
C GLU A 348 -3.98 -20.54 -1.42
N MET A 349 -3.22 -19.94 -0.50
CA MET A 349 -3.66 -19.64 0.86
C MET A 349 -3.18 -18.28 1.29
N VAL A 350 -3.99 -17.58 2.09
CA VAL A 350 -3.63 -16.30 2.71
C VAL A 350 -4.02 -16.31 4.18
N PHE A 351 -3.04 -16.01 5.02
CA PHE A 351 -3.23 -15.83 6.46
C PHE A 351 -3.06 -14.36 6.82
N LYS A 352 -3.95 -13.86 7.65
CA LYS A 352 -3.83 -12.52 8.25
C LYS A 352 -3.81 -12.65 9.77
N LYS A 353 -2.71 -12.25 10.40
CA LYS A 353 -2.49 -12.42 11.85
C LYS A 353 -2.78 -13.86 12.32
N GLY A 354 -2.33 -14.83 11.55
CA GLY A 354 -2.51 -16.25 11.84
C GLY A 354 -3.90 -16.82 11.54
N VAL A 355 -4.82 -16.00 11.02
CA VAL A 355 -6.15 -16.46 10.62
C VAL A 355 -6.16 -16.77 9.12
N LEU A 356 -6.60 -17.97 8.76
CA LEU A 356 -6.73 -18.40 7.37
C LEU A 356 -7.98 -17.76 6.76
N TYR A 357 -7.79 -16.82 5.83
CA TYR A 357 -8.88 -16.14 5.12
C TYR A 357 -9.13 -16.67 3.72
N TRP A 358 -8.09 -17.05 3.00
CA TRP A 358 -8.20 -17.64 1.67
C TRP A 358 -7.59 -19.03 1.66
N ASN A 359 -8.37 -20.01 1.21
CA ASN A 359 -7.94 -21.39 1.15
C ASN A 359 -8.43 -22.06 -0.13
N ASN A 360 -7.58 -22.10 -1.14
CA ASN A 360 -7.81 -22.82 -2.41
C ASN A 360 -9.20 -22.55 -3.03
N GLY A 361 -9.55 -21.28 -3.20
CA GLY A 361 -10.81 -20.86 -3.81
C GLY A 361 -11.92 -20.48 -2.84
N GLU A 362 -11.72 -20.69 -1.54
CA GLU A 362 -12.69 -20.34 -0.51
C GLU A 362 -12.22 -19.15 0.31
N LEU A 363 -13.00 -18.08 0.29
CA LEU A 363 -12.76 -16.89 1.11
C LEU A 363 -13.61 -16.97 2.38
N ARG A 364 -12.95 -16.86 3.54
CA ARG A 364 -13.64 -16.72 4.84
C ARG A 364 -14.44 -15.44 4.84
N ASP A 365 -15.70 -15.54 5.24
CA ASP A 365 -16.58 -14.38 5.32
C ASP A 365 -16.15 -13.40 6.43
N PHE A 366 -16.45 -12.14 6.22
CA PHE A 366 -16.19 -11.06 7.17
C PHE A 366 -17.20 -9.93 6.99
N GLU A 367 -17.46 -9.21 8.07
CA GLU A 367 -18.44 -8.15 8.10
C GLU A 367 -17.88 -6.83 7.58
N ALA A 368 -18.77 -6.02 6.99
CA ALA A 368 -18.44 -4.63 6.69
C ALA A 368 -18.33 -3.84 8.00
N PRO A 369 -17.35 -2.92 8.13
CA PRO A 369 -17.27 -2.04 9.29
C PRO A 369 -18.51 -1.17 9.43
N LYS A 370 -18.83 -0.79 10.66
CA LYS A 370 -19.92 0.17 10.94
C LYS A 370 -19.40 1.58 10.71
N ILE A 371 -20.17 2.36 9.96
CA ILE A 371 -19.90 3.77 9.70
C ILE A 371 -20.98 4.60 10.42
N GLU A 372 -20.58 5.73 11.01
CA GLU A 372 -21.54 6.66 11.59
C GLU A 372 -22.59 7.08 10.56
N GLU A 373 -23.85 7.06 10.97
CA GLU A 373 -24.99 7.31 10.07
C GLU A 373 -24.87 8.65 9.32
N TYR A 374 -24.36 9.67 9.99
CA TYR A 374 -24.11 10.97 9.38
C TYR A 374 -23.14 10.90 8.21
N LEU A 375 -21.99 10.22 8.39
CA LEU A 375 -20.98 10.07 7.34
C LEU A 375 -21.49 9.19 6.19
N ASP A 376 -22.18 8.12 6.53
CA ASP A 376 -22.74 7.21 5.53
C ASP A 376 -23.78 7.91 4.64
N LYS A 377 -24.70 8.65 5.26
CA LYS A 377 -25.69 9.46 4.51
C LYS A 377 -25.01 10.49 3.62
N ARG A 378 -24.01 11.21 4.14
CA ARG A 378 -23.29 12.21 3.38
C ARG A 378 -22.55 11.61 2.20
N ALA A 379 -21.92 10.46 2.38
CA ALA A 379 -21.20 9.78 1.31
C ALA A 379 -22.12 9.31 0.16
N HIS A 380 -23.38 8.98 0.47
CA HIS A 380 -24.37 8.57 -0.53
C HIS A 380 -25.13 9.75 -1.16
N ASP A 381 -24.95 10.97 -0.67
CA ASP A 381 -25.61 12.18 -1.18
C ASP A 381 -24.57 13.20 -1.63
N THR A 382 -23.72 12.81 -2.57
CA THR A 382 -22.65 13.67 -3.10
C THR A 382 -22.81 14.01 -4.57
N PHE A 383 -23.81 13.43 -5.24
CA PHE A 383 -23.99 13.55 -6.67
C PHE A 383 -25.25 14.38 -6.99
N HIS A 384 -25.08 15.67 -7.27
CA HIS A 384 -26.16 16.63 -7.52
C HIS A 384 -26.08 17.18 -8.93
N VAL A 385 -26.45 16.36 -9.92
CA VAL A 385 -26.50 16.77 -11.32
C VAL A 385 -27.91 16.69 -11.87
N SER A 386 -28.29 17.65 -12.72
CA SER A 386 -29.53 17.58 -13.46
C SER A 386 -29.47 16.45 -14.50
N THR A 387 -30.64 16.08 -15.02
CA THR A 387 -30.69 15.13 -16.15
C THR A 387 -29.85 15.64 -17.31
N LEU A 388 -28.85 14.89 -17.71
CA LEU A 388 -27.94 15.22 -18.80
C LEU A 388 -28.48 14.71 -20.13
N THR A 389 -28.27 15.51 -21.18
CA THR A 389 -28.56 15.17 -22.54
C THR A 389 -27.28 15.14 -23.38
N PRO A 390 -27.28 14.55 -24.58
CA PRO A 390 -26.09 14.60 -25.45
C PRO A 390 -25.63 16.01 -25.79
N ASP A 391 -26.51 17.00 -25.73
CA ASP A 391 -26.17 18.40 -26.04
C ASP A 391 -25.35 19.05 -24.89
N ASP A 392 -25.46 18.56 -23.67
CA ASP A 392 -24.68 19.05 -22.55
C ASP A 392 -23.18 18.73 -22.70
N PHE A 393 -22.83 17.75 -23.52
CA PHE A 393 -21.45 17.35 -23.82
C PHE A 393 -20.90 18.03 -25.10
N ARG A 394 -21.65 18.91 -25.74
CA ARG A 394 -21.16 19.67 -26.88
C ARG A 394 -20.44 20.93 -26.40
N ASP A 395 -19.14 20.98 -26.58
CA ASP A 395 -18.39 22.21 -26.34
C ASP A 395 -18.22 22.95 -27.68
N THR A 396 -18.85 24.14 -27.79
CA THR A 396 -18.75 25.03 -28.93
C THR A 396 -17.73 26.12 -28.75
N ARG A 397 -17.04 26.15 -27.60
CA ARG A 397 -16.03 27.16 -27.26
C ARG A 397 -14.65 26.69 -27.70
N GLN A 398 -13.85 27.59 -28.28
CA GLN A 398 -12.43 27.33 -28.46
C GLN A 398 -11.76 27.32 -27.07
N ARG A 399 -11.28 26.14 -26.65
CA ARG A 399 -10.54 25.94 -25.39
C ARG A 399 -9.23 25.24 -25.69
N GLY A 400 -8.26 25.44 -24.83
CA GLY A 400 -7.08 24.58 -24.78
C GLY A 400 -7.50 23.15 -24.49
N VAL A 401 -6.85 22.19 -25.14
CA VAL A 401 -7.04 20.76 -24.88
C VAL A 401 -5.84 20.24 -24.13
N LEU A 402 -6.10 19.58 -23.01
CA LEU A 402 -5.05 18.91 -22.25
C LEU A 402 -4.75 17.56 -22.90
N GLY A 403 -3.48 17.29 -23.19
CA GLY A 403 -3.05 16.03 -23.76
C GLY A 403 -2.61 15.03 -22.69
N MET A 404 -2.99 13.76 -22.83
CA MET A 404 -2.48 12.69 -21.97
C MET A 404 -1.10 12.24 -22.43
N VAL A 405 -0.19 12.10 -21.47
CA VAL A 405 1.14 11.51 -21.70
C VAL A 405 1.08 10.04 -21.29
N PRO A 406 1.34 9.09 -22.21
CA PRO A 406 1.35 7.67 -21.87
C PRO A 406 2.34 7.35 -20.74
N GLY A 407 1.92 6.50 -19.81
CA GLY A 407 2.75 6.08 -18.66
C GLY A 407 2.75 7.05 -17.49
N LEU A 408 2.06 8.19 -17.58
CA LEU A 408 1.86 9.13 -16.48
C LEU A 408 0.39 9.10 -16.03
N SER A 409 0.14 9.62 -14.83
CA SER A 409 -1.22 9.79 -14.35
C SER A 409 -1.95 10.92 -15.07
N LEU A 410 -3.27 10.94 -14.99
CA LEU A 410 -4.14 11.94 -15.68
C LEU A 410 -3.88 13.40 -15.25
N ILE A 411 -3.24 13.60 -14.12
CA ILE A 411 -2.91 14.93 -13.59
C ILE A 411 -1.81 15.64 -14.39
N HIS A 412 -0.97 14.88 -15.10
CA HIS A 412 0.13 15.43 -15.88
C HIS A 412 -0.27 15.56 -17.34
N ILE A 413 -1.01 16.59 -17.58
CA ILE A 413 -1.49 16.93 -18.92
C ILE A 413 -0.65 18.10 -19.40
N SER A 414 0.11 17.89 -20.48
CA SER A 414 0.83 18.99 -21.13
C SER A 414 -0.15 19.85 -21.92
N GLU A 415 -0.05 21.13 -21.77
CA GLU A 415 -0.75 22.04 -22.68
C GLU A 415 -0.25 21.80 -24.11
N PRO A 416 -1.14 21.92 -25.11
CA PRO A 416 -0.77 21.80 -26.52
C PRO A 416 0.15 22.91 -26.99
#